data_d4ca2f35c42e18fbebcda9e839c89dc7
#
_entry.id   d4ca2f35c42e18fbebcda9e839c89dc7
#
_cell.length_a   1.000
_cell.length_b   1.000
_cell.length_c   1.000
_cell.angle_alpha   90.00
_cell.angle_beta   90.00
_cell.angle_gamma   90.00
#
_symmetry.space_group_name_H-M   'P 1'
#
loop_
_entity.id
_entity.type
_entity.pdbx_description
1 polymer ?
#
loop_
_entity_poly.entity_id
_entity_poly.type
_entity_poly.pdbx_seq_one_letter_code
_entity_poly.pdbx_strand_id
1 'polypeptide(L)'
;MATESTDELQVKKVGGLGLQTRFEEDAQISSQDPLVVVRADQLAGEAKTILDYLEHYKAGPSGVLPIKSDDKLVMLKTEDIILADINQTTLMIYSTEGIYTTTETLTRFQNRLNSRNFIQVSRHAVINIDHLESLSDSFSGNMTAKLTNQLKTDVSRRYVKLLMDYLGI
;
A
#
# COMPACT_ATOMS: atom_id res chain seq x y z
N MET A 1 -44.13 25.94 9.38
CA MET A 1 -42.95 25.90 10.24
C MET A 1 -42.05 24.81 9.70
N ALA A 2 -41.07 25.19 8.92
CA ALA A 2 -40.06 24.27 8.38
C ALA A 2 -38.93 24.21 9.39
N THR A 3 -38.68 23.03 9.96
CA THR A 3 -37.48 22.73 10.73
C THR A 3 -36.41 22.37 9.75
N GLU A 4 -35.51 23.30 9.46
CA GLU A 4 -34.23 23.02 8.82
C GLU A 4 -33.41 22.11 9.74
N SER A 5 -33.28 20.84 9.37
CA SER A 5 -32.23 19.96 9.88
C SER A 5 -30.92 20.46 9.29
N THR A 6 -30.18 21.20 10.07
CA THR A 6 -28.77 21.51 9.78
C THR A 6 -27.96 20.23 9.98
N ASP A 7 -27.82 19.50 8.89
CA ASP A 7 -26.94 18.34 8.84
C ASP A 7 -25.49 18.85 8.92
N GLU A 8 -24.84 18.65 10.06
CA GLU A 8 -23.45 19.02 10.29
C GLU A 8 -22.54 18.17 9.37
N LEU A 9 -22.26 18.73 8.21
CA LEU A 9 -21.32 18.18 7.25
C LEU A 9 -19.92 18.10 7.88
N GLN A 10 -19.53 16.92 8.33
CA GLN A 10 -18.18 16.69 8.86
C GLN A 10 -17.16 16.75 7.73
N VAL A 11 -16.58 17.91 7.51
CA VAL A 11 -15.42 18.09 6.63
C VAL A 11 -14.16 17.70 7.38
N LYS A 12 -13.50 16.64 6.97
CA LYS A 12 -12.24 16.18 7.55
C LYS A 12 -11.07 16.56 6.65
N LYS A 13 -10.11 17.33 7.18
CA LYS A 13 -8.82 17.56 6.49
C LYS A 13 -7.92 16.34 6.70
N VAL A 14 -7.42 15.78 5.61
CA VAL A 14 -6.50 14.63 5.62
C VAL A 14 -5.13 15.11 5.13
N GLY A 15 -4.14 15.05 6.01
CA GLY A 15 -2.75 15.41 5.67
C GLY A 15 -2.48 16.91 5.50
N GLY A 16 -1.20 17.27 5.42
CA GLY A 16 -0.71 18.65 5.31
C GLY A 16 -0.94 19.35 3.97
N LEU A 17 -1.58 18.72 2.98
CA LEU A 17 -1.69 19.17 1.59
C LEU A 17 -3.07 19.70 1.19
N GLY A 18 -3.97 19.97 2.15
CA GLY A 18 -5.24 20.62 1.84
C GLY A 18 -6.34 19.73 1.25
N LEU A 19 -6.15 18.41 1.14
CA LEU A 19 -7.19 17.47 0.75
C LEU A 19 -8.33 17.50 1.78
N GLN A 20 -9.55 17.73 1.29
CA GLN A 20 -10.76 17.72 2.11
C GLN A 20 -11.63 16.53 1.68
N THR A 21 -12.14 15.78 2.65
CA THR A 21 -13.08 14.70 2.40
C THR A 21 -14.40 15.01 3.08
N ARG A 22 -15.51 14.69 2.42
CA ARG A 22 -16.86 14.85 2.94
C ARG A 22 -17.67 13.61 2.57
N PHE A 23 -18.41 13.07 3.51
CA PHE A 23 -19.44 12.07 3.27
C PHE A 23 -20.79 12.74 3.14
N GLU A 24 -21.54 12.37 2.11
CA GLU A 24 -22.92 12.77 1.90
C GLU A 24 -23.75 11.48 1.80
N GLU A 25 -24.82 11.42 2.55
CA GLU A 25 -25.77 10.31 2.47
C GLU A 25 -26.76 10.56 1.33
N ASP A 26 -26.86 9.61 0.39
CA ASP A 26 -27.80 9.62 -0.71
C ASP A 26 -28.50 8.26 -0.79
N ALA A 27 -29.80 8.28 -0.51
CA ALA A 27 -30.64 7.06 -0.51
C ALA A 27 -30.74 6.36 -1.88
N GLN A 28 -30.35 7.03 -2.96
CA GLN A 28 -30.35 6.47 -4.32
C GLN A 28 -29.05 5.73 -4.67
N ILE A 29 -28.00 5.89 -3.85
CA ILE A 29 -26.68 5.29 -4.06
C ILE A 29 -26.49 4.14 -3.07
N SER A 30 -26.18 2.94 -3.60
CA SER A 30 -25.92 1.77 -2.75
C SER A 30 -24.61 1.92 -1.98
N SER A 31 -24.60 1.54 -0.71
CA SER A 31 -23.36 1.44 0.09
C SER A 31 -22.36 0.38 -0.46
N GLN A 32 -22.85 -0.54 -1.31
CA GLN A 32 -22.00 -1.54 -1.99
C GLN A 32 -21.39 -1.00 -3.30
N ASP A 33 -21.93 0.09 -3.84
CA ASP A 33 -21.49 0.74 -5.07
C ASP A 33 -21.50 2.27 -4.90
N PRO A 34 -20.62 2.81 -4.03
CA PRO A 34 -20.60 4.23 -3.69
C PRO A 34 -20.07 5.07 -4.85
N LEU A 35 -20.68 6.24 -5.06
CA LEU A 35 -20.17 7.26 -5.99
C LEU A 35 -19.11 8.12 -5.29
N VAL A 36 -17.92 8.19 -5.88
CA VAL A 36 -16.85 9.10 -5.43
C VAL A 36 -16.65 10.21 -6.45
N VAL A 37 -16.73 11.45 -6.00
CA VAL A 37 -16.57 12.65 -6.85
C VAL A 37 -15.33 13.41 -6.40
N VAL A 38 -14.34 13.53 -7.29
CA VAL A 38 -13.17 14.39 -7.09
C VAL A 38 -13.43 15.75 -7.73
N ARG A 39 -13.40 16.82 -6.93
CA ARG A 39 -13.61 18.19 -7.39
C ARG A 39 -12.31 18.99 -7.28
N ALA A 40 -11.85 19.53 -8.39
CA ALA A 40 -10.70 20.41 -8.47
C ALA A 40 -10.91 21.39 -9.64
N ASP A 41 -10.11 22.43 -9.72
CA ASP A 41 -10.15 23.41 -10.83
C ASP A 41 -9.69 22.80 -12.15
N GLN A 42 -8.80 21.79 -12.09
CA GLN A 42 -8.31 21.06 -13.25
C GLN A 42 -7.89 19.63 -12.88
N LEU A 43 -7.90 18.73 -13.86
CA LEU A 43 -7.44 17.36 -13.69
C LEU A 43 -5.90 17.29 -13.78
N ALA A 44 -5.21 17.74 -12.73
CA ALA A 44 -3.77 17.75 -12.65
C ALA A 44 -3.29 17.50 -11.21
N GLY A 45 -2.00 17.27 -11.02
CA GLY A 45 -1.37 17.13 -9.71
C GLY A 45 -2.06 16.09 -8.82
N GLU A 46 -2.43 16.50 -7.61
CA GLU A 46 -3.02 15.62 -6.62
C GLU A 46 -4.41 15.10 -7.01
N ALA A 47 -5.24 15.93 -7.67
CA ALA A 47 -6.56 15.50 -8.14
C ALA A 47 -6.48 14.33 -9.13
N LYS A 48 -5.50 14.37 -10.05
CA LYS A 48 -5.23 13.26 -10.96
C LYS A 48 -4.75 12.03 -10.22
N THR A 49 -3.81 12.18 -9.29
CA THR A 49 -3.28 11.07 -8.47
C THR A 49 -4.38 10.37 -7.67
N ILE A 50 -5.31 11.14 -7.11
CA ILE A 50 -6.46 10.58 -6.37
C ILE A 50 -7.40 9.83 -7.32
N LEU A 51 -7.70 10.39 -8.49
CA LEU A 51 -8.58 9.74 -9.47
C LEU A 51 -7.95 8.45 -9.98
N ASP A 52 -6.67 8.47 -10.36
CA ASP A 52 -5.92 7.27 -10.78
C ASP A 52 -5.94 6.19 -9.68
N TYR A 53 -5.87 6.60 -8.41
CA TYR A 53 -5.97 5.66 -7.29
C TYR A 53 -7.36 5.05 -7.18
N LEU A 54 -8.43 5.85 -7.34
CA LEU A 54 -9.81 5.39 -7.26
C LEU A 54 -10.17 4.47 -8.43
N GLU A 55 -9.69 4.75 -9.65
CA GLU A 55 -9.89 3.89 -10.81
C GLU A 55 -9.26 2.50 -10.65
N HIS A 56 -8.17 2.42 -9.88
CA HIS A 56 -7.50 1.16 -9.55
C HIS A 56 -7.97 0.56 -8.23
N TYR A 57 -8.93 1.21 -7.55
CA TYR A 57 -9.53 0.68 -6.33
C TYR A 57 -10.34 -0.58 -6.63
N LYS A 58 -9.86 -1.70 -6.15
CA LYS A 58 -10.58 -2.98 -6.22
C LYS A 58 -11.21 -3.24 -4.86
N ALA A 59 -12.53 -3.19 -4.80
CA ALA A 59 -13.29 -3.72 -3.68
C ALA A 59 -13.20 -5.26 -3.72
N GLY A 60 -12.14 -5.81 -3.16
CA GLY A 60 -11.97 -7.23 -2.93
C GLY A 60 -12.01 -7.54 -1.44
N PRO A 61 -12.01 -8.80 -1.00
CA PRO A 61 -11.78 -9.11 0.40
C PRO A 61 -10.42 -8.49 0.76
N SER A 62 -10.48 -7.29 1.34
CA SER A 62 -9.31 -6.50 1.65
C SER A 62 -8.47 -7.27 2.65
N GLY A 63 -7.24 -7.47 2.31
CA GLY A 63 -6.26 -7.98 3.22
C GLY A 63 -5.91 -9.45 3.11
N VAL A 64 -6.45 -10.22 2.17
CA VAL A 64 -6.06 -11.63 1.97
C VAL A 64 -5.56 -11.87 0.57
N LEU A 65 -4.35 -12.42 0.45
CA LEU A 65 -3.69 -12.73 -0.80
C LEU A 65 -3.51 -14.24 -0.95
N PRO A 66 -4.13 -14.88 -1.95
CA PRO A 66 -3.89 -16.29 -2.22
C PRO A 66 -2.50 -16.49 -2.85
N ILE A 67 -1.65 -17.30 -2.23
CA ILE A 67 -0.32 -17.67 -2.69
C ILE A 67 -0.29 -19.16 -2.99
N LYS A 68 0.09 -19.51 -4.21
CA LYS A 68 0.40 -20.89 -4.56
C LYS A 68 1.84 -21.18 -4.12
N SER A 69 1.97 -21.90 -3.02
CA SER A 69 3.26 -22.35 -2.47
C SER A 69 3.29 -23.87 -2.50
N ASP A 70 4.24 -24.40 -3.23
CA ASP A 70 4.33 -25.84 -3.51
C ASP A 70 2.99 -26.36 -4.08
N ASP A 71 2.41 -27.39 -3.49
CA ASP A 71 1.14 -27.99 -3.90
C ASP A 71 -0.08 -27.42 -3.13
N LYS A 72 0.11 -26.31 -2.39
CA LYS A 72 -0.92 -25.72 -1.53
C LYS A 72 -1.27 -24.30 -1.98
N LEU A 73 -2.54 -23.93 -1.82
CA LEU A 73 -2.98 -22.56 -1.87
C LEU A 73 -3.06 -22.02 -0.44
N VAL A 74 -2.17 -21.07 -0.14
CA VAL A 74 -2.10 -20.43 1.17
C VAL A 74 -2.79 -19.07 1.09
N MET A 75 -3.66 -18.77 2.03
CA MET A 75 -4.35 -17.49 2.13
C MET A 75 -3.61 -16.61 3.15
N LEU A 76 -2.72 -15.72 2.65
CA LEU A 76 -1.95 -14.81 3.49
C LEU A 76 -2.71 -13.51 3.69
N LYS A 77 -2.77 -13.02 4.93
CA LYS A 77 -3.18 -11.65 5.18
C LYS A 77 -2.08 -10.69 4.74
N THR A 78 -2.44 -9.65 4.01
CA THR A 78 -1.46 -8.67 3.52
C THR A 78 -0.78 -7.93 4.67
N GLU A 79 -1.49 -7.71 5.76
CA GLU A 79 -0.95 -7.10 6.99
C GLU A 79 0.16 -7.95 7.64
N ASP A 80 0.12 -9.27 7.47
CA ASP A 80 1.14 -10.18 8.01
C ASP A 80 2.40 -10.29 7.15
N ILE A 81 2.36 -9.82 5.90
CA ILE A 81 3.51 -9.87 4.99
C ILE A 81 4.51 -8.76 5.36
N ILE A 82 5.73 -9.17 5.65
CA ILE A 82 6.83 -8.28 6.08
C ILE A 82 7.71 -7.87 4.89
N LEU A 83 8.12 -8.88 4.10
CA LEU A 83 9.09 -8.75 3.02
C LEU A 83 8.80 -9.76 1.93
N ALA A 84 8.93 -9.38 0.69
CA ALA A 84 9.02 -10.30 -0.44
C ALA A 84 10.34 -10.06 -1.17
N ASP A 85 11.11 -11.12 -1.36
CA ASP A 85 12.45 -11.06 -1.97
C ASP A 85 12.67 -12.20 -2.96
N ILE A 86 13.32 -11.91 -4.08
CA ILE A 86 13.67 -12.92 -5.08
C ILE A 86 15.01 -13.54 -4.71
N ASN A 87 14.97 -14.82 -4.43
CA ASN A 87 16.18 -15.65 -4.30
C ASN A 87 16.30 -16.55 -5.54
N GLN A 88 17.28 -16.26 -6.38
CA GLN A 88 17.48 -16.92 -7.68
C GLN A 88 16.24 -16.74 -8.60
N THR A 89 15.40 -17.75 -8.73
CA THR A 89 14.18 -17.76 -9.55
C THR A 89 12.89 -17.85 -8.73
N THR A 90 13.01 -17.90 -7.41
CA THR A 90 11.88 -18.11 -6.49
C THR A 90 11.61 -16.84 -5.71
N LEU A 91 10.37 -16.42 -5.66
CA LEU A 91 9.92 -15.35 -4.79
C LEU A 91 9.66 -15.92 -3.39
N MET A 92 10.41 -15.42 -2.43
CA MET A 92 10.27 -15.74 -1.00
C MET A 92 9.41 -14.65 -0.34
N ILE A 93 8.36 -15.05 0.33
CA ILE A 93 7.43 -14.17 1.05
C ILE A 93 7.59 -14.45 2.53
N TYR A 94 8.13 -13.48 3.24
CA TYR A 94 8.32 -13.53 4.69
C TYR A 94 7.12 -12.89 5.36
N SER A 95 6.47 -13.63 6.23
CA SER A 95 5.32 -13.15 7.01
C SER A 95 5.56 -13.31 8.50
N THR A 96 4.65 -12.79 9.31
CA THR A 96 4.67 -12.98 10.77
C THR A 96 4.50 -14.43 11.17
N GLU A 97 3.85 -15.26 10.33
CA GLU A 97 3.55 -16.65 10.60
C GLU A 97 4.54 -17.64 9.98
N GLY A 98 5.34 -17.21 9.00
CA GLY A 98 6.29 -18.10 8.34
C GLY A 98 6.80 -17.57 7.00
N ILE A 99 7.52 -18.44 6.27
CA ILE A 99 8.08 -18.15 4.97
C ILE A 99 7.37 -19.00 3.92
N TYR A 100 6.93 -18.36 2.86
CA TYR A 100 6.24 -18.99 1.73
C TYR A 100 7.03 -18.75 0.45
N THR A 101 6.94 -19.68 -0.48
CA THR A 101 7.66 -19.60 -1.75
C THR A 101 6.70 -19.69 -2.92
N THR A 102 6.97 -18.96 -4.00
CA THR A 102 6.19 -19.03 -5.23
C THR A 102 7.08 -18.73 -6.44
N THR A 103 6.68 -19.19 -7.61
CA THR A 103 7.34 -18.90 -8.89
C THR A 103 6.83 -17.62 -9.55
N GLU A 104 5.96 -16.88 -8.88
CA GLU A 104 5.43 -15.60 -9.35
C GLU A 104 6.55 -14.55 -9.43
N THR A 105 6.46 -13.63 -10.40
CA THR A 105 7.40 -12.51 -10.47
C THR A 105 7.09 -11.46 -9.40
N LEU A 106 8.11 -10.74 -8.93
CA LEU A 106 7.94 -9.66 -7.95
C LEU A 106 6.94 -8.61 -8.41
N THR A 107 6.98 -8.22 -9.68
CA THR A 107 6.07 -7.23 -10.26
C THR A 107 4.61 -7.71 -10.22
N ARG A 108 4.36 -8.97 -10.58
CA ARG A 108 3.02 -9.53 -10.52
C ARG A 108 2.51 -9.63 -9.09
N PHE A 109 3.35 -10.07 -8.17
CA PHE A 109 3.06 -10.12 -6.75
C PHE A 109 2.71 -8.72 -6.21
N GLN A 110 3.54 -7.72 -6.50
CA GLN A 110 3.35 -6.33 -6.07
C GLN A 110 2.02 -5.74 -6.59
N ASN A 111 1.69 -6.00 -7.86
CA ASN A 111 0.40 -5.56 -8.44
C ASN A 111 -0.82 -6.21 -7.76
N ARG A 112 -0.66 -7.41 -7.24
CA ARG A 112 -1.73 -8.12 -6.50
C ARG A 112 -1.89 -7.63 -5.07
N LEU A 113 -0.80 -7.16 -4.43
CA LEU A 113 -0.86 -6.59 -3.08
C LEU A 113 -1.81 -5.40 -3.00
N ASN A 114 -1.90 -4.62 -4.08
CA ASN A 114 -2.78 -3.44 -4.20
C ASN A 114 -2.81 -2.57 -2.92
N SER A 115 -1.67 -2.42 -2.28
CA SER A 115 -1.51 -1.68 -1.02
C SER A 115 -0.36 -0.68 -1.14
N ARG A 116 -0.59 0.54 -0.66
CA ARG A 116 0.43 1.59 -0.62
C ARG A 116 1.56 1.30 0.37
N ASN A 117 1.32 0.42 1.34
CA ASN A 117 2.30 0.11 2.37
C ASN A 117 3.47 -0.75 1.86
N PHE A 118 3.39 -1.25 0.63
CA PHE A 118 4.45 -2.05 0.03
C PHE A 118 5.33 -1.23 -0.89
N ILE A 119 6.57 -1.02 -0.48
CA ILE A 119 7.55 -0.20 -1.18
C ILE A 119 8.68 -1.09 -1.72
N GLN A 120 8.99 -0.93 -3.00
CA GLN A 120 10.14 -1.58 -3.60
C GLN A 120 11.43 -0.93 -3.10
N VAL A 121 12.35 -1.73 -2.58
CA VAL A 121 13.62 -1.28 -2.00
C VAL A 121 14.85 -1.73 -2.80
N SER A 122 14.65 -2.69 -3.70
CA SER A 122 15.66 -3.12 -4.67
C SER A 122 14.98 -3.68 -5.92
N ARG A 123 15.76 -4.11 -6.92
CA ARG A 123 15.20 -4.83 -8.07
C ARG A 123 14.54 -6.15 -7.69
N HIS A 124 14.89 -6.68 -6.53
CA HIS A 124 14.51 -8.02 -6.09
C HIS A 124 13.62 -8.04 -4.85
N ALA A 125 13.49 -6.91 -4.14
CA ALA A 125 12.81 -6.87 -2.86
C ALA A 125 11.77 -5.74 -2.74
N VAL A 126 10.67 -6.08 -2.07
CA VAL A 126 9.58 -5.20 -1.65
C VAL A 126 9.36 -5.39 -0.16
N ILE A 127 9.28 -4.32 0.61
CA ILE A 127 9.00 -4.35 2.05
C ILE A 127 7.62 -3.78 2.35
N ASN A 128 7.02 -4.24 3.42
CA ASN A 128 5.86 -3.61 4.03
C ASN A 128 6.34 -2.58 5.06
N ILE A 129 5.96 -1.33 4.87
CA ILE A 129 6.37 -0.22 5.73
C ILE A 129 5.82 -0.36 7.15
N ASP A 130 4.65 -0.98 7.34
CA ASP A 130 4.08 -1.22 8.67
C ASP A 130 4.98 -2.12 9.54
N HIS A 131 5.87 -2.87 8.90
CA HIS A 131 6.86 -3.73 9.55
C HIS A 131 8.28 -3.14 9.60
N LEU A 132 8.48 -1.90 9.14
CA LEU A 132 9.79 -1.24 9.17
C LEU A 132 10.10 -0.74 10.59
N GLU A 133 11.18 -1.26 11.20
CA GLU A 133 11.62 -0.86 12.53
C GLU A 133 12.67 0.24 12.47
N SER A 134 13.63 0.15 11.56
CA SER A 134 14.69 1.15 11.41
C SER A 134 15.38 1.09 10.04
N LEU A 135 16.00 2.21 9.68
CA LEU A 135 16.90 2.34 8.55
C LEU A 135 18.27 2.76 9.06
N SER A 136 19.32 2.15 8.54
CA SER A 136 20.70 2.52 8.84
C SER A 136 21.51 2.63 7.57
N ASP A 137 22.46 3.57 7.58
CA ASP A 137 23.37 3.73 6.46
C ASP A 137 24.20 2.46 6.23
N SER A 138 24.41 2.15 4.97
CA SER A 138 25.26 1.08 4.50
C SER A 138 26.30 1.64 3.54
N PHE A 139 27.17 0.80 3.03
CA PHE A 139 28.24 1.24 2.12
C PHE A 139 27.69 1.78 0.79
N SER A 140 28.38 2.75 0.22
CA SER A 140 28.13 3.27 -1.14
C SER A 140 26.76 3.93 -1.35
N GLY A 141 26.18 4.52 -0.32
CA GLY A 141 24.88 5.20 -0.41
C GLY A 141 23.67 4.26 -0.46
N ASN A 142 23.87 3.00 -0.13
CA ASN A 142 22.79 2.06 0.18
C ASN A 142 22.38 2.24 1.64
N MET A 143 21.22 1.69 2.01
CA MET A 143 20.78 1.58 3.40
C MET A 143 20.43 0.13 3.71
N THR A 144 20.40 -0.21 5.00
CA THR A 144 19.86 -1.47 5.48
C THR A 144 18.55 -1.19 6.22
N ALA A 145 17.48 -1.80 5.77
CA ALA A 145 16.19 -1.81 6.45
C ALA A 145 16.14 -2.99 7.44
N LYS A 146 15.84 -2.68 8.71
CA LYS A 146 15.52 -3.67 9.73
C LYS A 146 14.00 -3.73 9.87
N LEU A 147 13.47 -4.94 9.81
CA LEU A 147 12.05 -5.24 9.81
C LEU A 147 11.67 -6.10 11.01
N THR A 148 10.39 -6.23 11.26
CA THR A 148 9.81 -7.16 12.25
C THR A 148 10.42 -8.58 12.08
N ASN A 149 10.44 -9.33 13.16
CA ASN A 149 11.08 -10.67 13.24
C ASN A 149 12.59 -10.65 12.94
N GLN A 150 13.27 -9.51 13.20
CA GLN A 150 14.71 -9.32 12.98
C GLN A 150 15.15 -9.51 11.51
N LEU A 151 14.21 -9.49 10.57
CA LEU A 151 14.52 -9.52 9.15
C LEU A 151 15.29 -8.27 8.75
N LYS A 152 16.19 -8.43 7.78
CA LYS A 152 16.95 -7.32 7.20
C LYS A 152 16.98 -7.45 5.69
N THR A 153 16.92 -6.32 5.03
CA THR A 153 17.11 -6.25 3.57
C THR A 153 17.84 -4.97 3.19
N ASP A 154 18.53 -5.01 2.07
CA ASP A 154 19.23 -3.85 1.55
C ASP A 154 18.30 -2.97 0.74
N VAL A 155 18.35 -1.67 1.02
CA VAL A 155 17.73 -0.62 0.21
C VAL A 155 18.78 -0.09 -0.74
N SER A 156 18.66 -0.44 -2.01
CA SER A 156 19.60 0.02 -3.03
C SER A 156 19.51 1.53 -3.21
N ARG A 157 20.64 2.21 -3.39
CA ARG A 157 20.76 3.67 -3.54
C ARG A 157 19.68 4.30 -4.43
N ARG A 158 19.32 3.62 -5.52
CA ARG A 158 18.28 4.06 -6.46
C ARG A 158 16.90 4.20 -5.80
N TYR A 159 16.62 3.39 -4.78
CA TYR A 159 15.31 3.31 -4.10
C TYR A 159 15.30 4.10 -2.78
N VAL A 160 16.46 4.53 -2.28
CA VAL A 160 16.56 5.29 -1.01
C VAL A 160 15.70 6.55 -1.08
N LYS A 161 15.83 7.34 -2.15
CA LYS A 161 15.04 8.58 -2.30
C LYS A 161 13.53 8.30 -2.29
N LEU A 162 13.09 7.28 -3.02
CA LEU A 162 11.67 6.91 -3.08
C LEU A 162 11.13 6.53 -1.69
N LEU A 163 11.93 5.76 -0.94
CA LEU A 163 11.58 5.36 0.43
C LEU A 163 11.52 6.56 1.38
N MET A 164 12.50 7.48 1.32
CA MET A 164 12.52 8.69 2.15
C MET A 164 11.34 9.62 1.83
N ASP A 165 11.08 9.86 0.55
CA ASP A 165 9.93 10.66 0.10
C ASP A 165 8.61 10.06 0.61
N TYR A 166 8.49 8.71 0.60
CA TYR A 166 7.32 8.02 1.13
C TYR A 166 7.18 8.19 2.65
N LEU A 167 8.29 8.15 3.39
CA LEU A 167 8.31 8.34 4.84
C LEU A 167 8.16 9.82 5.27
N GLY A 168 8.23 10.74 4.30
CA GLY A 168 8.10 12.18 4.57
C GLY A 168 9.36 12.82 5.18
N ILE A 169 10.54 12.27 4.91
CA ILE A 169 11.85 12.72 5.40
C ILE A 169 12.86 12.94 4.27
#